data_607a0b29af19b6e77e881b07febd2c77
#
_entry.id   607a0b29af19b6e77e881b07febd2c77
#
_cell.length_a   1.000
_cell.length_b   1.000
_cell.length_c   1.000
_cell.angle_alpha   90.00
_cell.angle_beta   90.00
_cell.angle_gamma   90.00
#
_symmetry.space_group_name_H-M   'P 1'
#
loop_
_entity.id
_entity.type
_entity.pdbx_description
1 polymer ?
#
loop_
_entity_poly.entity_id
_entity_poly.type
_entity_poly.pdbx_seq_one_letter_code
_entity_poly.pdbx_strand_id
1 'polypeptide(L)'
;VDYDMWLGPAPKRAFNPNRFHGSWRYYWDYGGGIMTDWGVHLIDFALYGMKADLPKTVQATGGKLAFPGSGMETPDTQMALYDFGDYMITWEHGMGVTAGLYGGNYCGVAFVGTQGTLVVDRDKWRLFPESENGQYLIPAMPEQRGGGKDLALHVKNFVSCIKSRNKPVCDVETARRVAVVSHLGNIALRTGRKVTWDASSSSFLNDKEATAMTRPQYRDPWKFPKV
;
A
#
# COMPACT_ATOMS: atom_id res chain seq x y z
N VAL A 1 7.09 -14.14 27.20
CA VAL A 1 6.60 -12.90 26.58
C VAL A 1 5.42 -12.38 27.37
N ASP A 2 5.45 -11.10 27.75
CA ASP A 2 4.26 -10.42 28.28
C ASP A 2 3.28 -10.21 27.11
N TYR A 3 2.32 -11.12 27.00
CA TYR A 3 1.39 -11.14 25.91
C TYR A 3 0.35 -10.01 25.97
N ASP A 4 0.01 -9.53 27.17
CA ASP A 4 -0.89 -8.40 27.32
C ASP A 4 -0.25 -7.09 26.80
N MET A 5 1.02 -6.88 27.12
CA MET A 5 1.79 -5.76 26.55
C MET A 5 2.00 -5.90 25.04
N TRP A 6 2.19 -7.12 24.54
CA TRP A 6 2.28 -7.36 23.09
C TRP A 6 0.98 -7.01 22.36
N LEU A 7 -0.17 -7.35 22.94
CA LEU A 7 -1.48 -6.97 22.38
C LEU A 7 -1.66 -5.45 22.34
N GLY A 8 -1.09 -4.73 23.29
CA GLY A 8 -1.26 -3.28 23.38
C GLY A 8 -2.72 -2.86 23.35
N PRO A 9 -3.10 -1.88 22.50
CA PRO A 9 -4.47 -1.39 22.39
C PRO A 9 -5.44 -2.34 21.65
N ALA A 10 -4.94 -3.39 21.01
CA ALA A 10 -5.79 -4.32 20.26
C ALA A 10 -6.75 -5.10 21.18
N PRO A 11 -7.87 -5.61 20.66
CA PRO A 11 -8.81 -6.41 21.43
C PRO A 11 -8.13 -7.60 22.13
N LYS A 12 -8.56 -7.88 23.37
CA LYS A 12 -8.01 -9.01 24.13
C LYS A 12 -8.41 -10.33 23.50
N ARG A 13 -7.42 -11.11 23.09
CA ARG A 13 -7.60 -12.46 22.53
C ARG A 13 -6.67 -13.43 23.24
N ALA A 14 -7.05 -14.69 23.35
CA ALA A 14 -6.18 -15.75 23.84
C ALA A 14 -4.93 -15.87 22.93
N PHE A 15 -3.80 -16.22 23.52
CA PHE A 15 -2.57 -16.45 22.76
C PHE A 15 -2.78 -17.50 21.66
N ASN A 16 -2.29 -17.20 20.48
CA ASN A 16 -2.27 -18.12 19.35
C ASN A 16 -0.94 -17.91 18.58
N PRO A 17 -0.08 -18.94 18.48
CA PRO A 17 1.21 -18.81 17.80
C PRO A 17 1.07 -18.39 16.34
N ASN A 18 -0.03 -18.72 15.66
CA ASN A 18 -0.29 -18.33 14.29
C ASN A 18 -0.55 -16.82 14.13
N ARG A 19 -0.82 -16.09 15.21
CA ARG A 19 -0.99 -14.63 15.22
C ARG A 19 0.24 -13.89 15.74
N PHE A 20 1.31 -14.62 16.08
CA PHE A 20 2.47 -14.05 16.73
C PHE A 20 3.65 -13.83 15.77
N HIS A 21 4.61 -13.00 16.16
CA HIS A 21 5.76 -12.61 15.37
C HIS A 21 5.37 -12.17 13.94
N GLY A 22 6.01 -12.69 12.90
CA GLY A 22 5.79 -12.26 11.52
C GLY A 22 4.35 -12.38 10.99
N SER A 23 3.56 -13.30 11.53
CA SER A 23 2.21 -13.60 11.05
C SER A 23 1.14 -12.61 11.50
N TRP A 24 1.40 -11.77 12.50
CA TRP A 24 0.44 -10.78 13.00
C TRP A 24 -0.12 -9.87 11.91
N ARG A 25 0.64 -9.59 10.89
CA ARG A 25 0.24 -8.72 9.77
C ARG A 25 -0.99 -9.21 9.01
N TYR A 26 -1.32 -10.48 9.11
CA TYR A 26 -2.46 -11.10 8.41
C TYR A 26 -3.76 -11.14 9.25
N TYR A 27 -3.81 -10.40 10.36
CA TYR A 27 -4.97 -10.32 11.24
C TYR A 27 -5.40 -8.88 11.40
N TRP A 28 -6.69 -8.59 11.19
CA TRP A 28 -7.22 -7.23 11.14
C TRP A 28 -7.00 -6.40 12.40
N ASP A 29 -6.90 -7.03 13.55
CA ASP A 29 -6.63 -6.34 14.81
C ASP A 29 -5.21 -5.77 14.92
N TYR A 30 -4.27 -6.28 14.12
CA TYR A 30 -2.85 -5.97 14.23
C TYR A 30 -2.26 -5.39 12.94
N GLY A 31 -2.84 -5.72 11.81
CA GLY A 31 -2.33 -5.28 10.51
C GLY A 31 -3.41 -5.33 9.42
N GLY A 32 -3.04 -4.96 8.20
CA GLY A 32 -3.95 -4.94 7.05
C GLY A 32 -3.52 -5.86 5.90
N GLY A 33 -2.80 -6.95 6.22
CA GLY A 33 -2.32 -7.91 5.23
C GLY A 33 -1.29 -7.32 4.26
N ILE A 34 -1.16 -7.95 3.11
CA ILE A 34 -0.23 -7.54 2.06
C ILE A 34 -0.51 -6.12 1.56
N MET A 35 -1.77 -5.69 1.54
CA MET A 35 -2.14 -4.34 1.14
C MET A 35 -1.45 -3.25 1.98
N THR A 36 -1.29 -3.46 3.28
CA THR A 36 -0.63 -2.48 4.16
C THR A 36 0.82 -2.84 4.50
N ASP A 37 1.28 -4.04 4.15
CA ASP A 37 2.67 -4.45 4.29
C ASP A 37 3.46 -4.09 3.02
N TRP A 38 3.22 -4.79 1.91
CA TRP A 38 3.87 -4.49 0.62
C TRP A 38 3.26 -3.28 -0.10
N GLY A 39 1.95 -3.04 0.09
CA GLY A 39 1.25 -1.94 -0.54
C GLY A 39 1.86 -0.59 -0.20
N VAL A 40 2.25 -0.34 1.06
CA VAL A 40 2.88 0.92 1.44
C VAL A 40 4.20 1.18 0.72
N HIS A 41 4.92 0.14 0.28
CA HIS A 41 6.14 0.30 -0.50
C HIS A 41 5.88 0.62 -1.96
N LEU A 42 4.93 -0.10 -2.61
CA LEU A 42 4.71 0.01 -4.05
C LEU A 42 3.72 1.14 -4.39
N ILE A 43 2.72 1.36 -3.56
CA ILE A 43 1.82 2.52 -3.68
C ILE A 43 2.61 3.82 -3.49
N ASP A 44 3.61 3.85 -2.59
CA ASP A 44 4.52 4.99 -2.45
C ASP A 44 5.23 5.32 -3.76
N PHE A 45 5.77 4.32 -4.45
CA PHE A 45 6.36 4.50 -5.78
C PHE A 45 5.38 5.12 -6.78
N ALA A 46 4.14 4.60 -6.80
CA ALA A 46 3.12 5.11 -7.71
C ALA A 46 2.73 6.55 -7.37
N LEU A 47 2.46 6.86 -6.10
CA LEU A 47 2.10 8.20 -5.66
C LEU A 47 3.25 9.20 -5.89
N TYR A 48 4.49 8.79 -5.63
CA TYR A 48 5.67 9.60 -5.87
C TYR A 48 5.83 9.93 -7.37
N GLY A 49 5.77 8.92 -8.23
CA GLY A 49 5.90 9.09 -9.69
C GLY A 49 4.80 9.96 -10.28
N MET A 50 3.58 9.81 -9.82
CA MET A 50 2.41 10.58 -10.25
C MET A 50 2.27 11.93 -9.53
N LYS A 51 3.09 12.23 -8.52
CA LYS A 51 2.92 13.38 -7.62
C LYS A 51 1.49 13.45 -7.07
N ALA A 52 0.95 12.27 -6.74
CA ALA A 52 -0.44 12.08 -6.39
C ALA A 52 -0.75 12.51 -4.96
N ASP A 53 -1.98 12.92 -4.73
CA ASP A 53 -2.56 13.11 -3.40
C ASP A 53 -3.40 11.88 -3.00
N LEU A 54 -4.65 12.05 -2.62
CA LEU A 54 -5.55 10.97 -2.23
C LEU A 54 -6.57 10.69 -3.35
N PRO A 55 -7.00 9.43 -3.54
CA PRO A 55 -8.00 9.09 -4.53
C PRO A 55 -9.38 9.64 -4.16
N LYS A 56 -10.21 9.91 -5.16
CA LYS A 56 -11.61 10.31 -5.00
C LYS A 56 -12.48 9.12 -4.62
N THR A 57 -12.30 8.00 -5.31
CA THR A 57 -13.06 6.77 -5.05
C THR A 57 -12.18 5.54 -5.09
N VAL A 58 -12.60 4.51 -4.37
CA VAL A 58 -11.90 3.21 -4.31
C VAL A 58 -12.91 2.09 -4.37
N GLN A 59 -12.58 1.03 -5.09
CA GLN A 59 -13.28 -0.25 -5.03
C GLN A 59 -12.27 -1.39 -5.00
N ALA A 60 -12.62 -2.50 -4.37
CA ALA A 60 -11.74 -3.65 -4.25
C ALA A 60 -12.50 -4.96 -4.22
N THR A 61 -11.82 -6.02 -4.66
CA THR A 61 -12.27 -7.40 -4.56
C THR A 61 -11.10 -8.29 -4.19
N GLY A 62 -11.38 -9.42 -3.56
CA GLY A 62 -10.35 -10.36 -3.14
C GLY A 62 -10.86 -11.34 -2.08
N GLY A 63 -9.96 -12.18 -1.60
CA GLY A 63 -10.29 -13.19 -0.61
C GLY A 63 -9.13 -14.12 -0.32
N LYS A 64 -9.40 -15.19 0.40
CA LYS A 64 -8.47 -16.30 0.61
C LYS A 64 -8.66 -17.33 -0.51
N LEU A 65 -8.09 -17.02 -1.68
CA LEU A 65 -8.27 -17.81 -2.91
C LEU A 65 -7.15 -18.83 -3.10
N ALA A 66 -5.91 -18.47 -2.78
CA ALA A 66 -4.77 -19.35 -2.87
C ALA A 66 -4.66 -20.28 -1.65
N PHE A 67 -5.00 -19.79 -0.45
CA PHE A 67 -4.87 -20.53 0.81
C PHE A 67 -6.17 -20.49 1.62
N PRO A 68 -7.28 -21.09 1.11
CA PRO A 68 -8.61 -20.98 1.76
C PRO A 68 -8.64 -21.58 3.15
N GLY A 69 -7.81 -22.59 3.45
CA GLY A 69 -7.69 -23.24 4.76
C GLY A 69 -6.77 -22.52 5.76
N SER A 70 -6.13 -21.41 5.36
CA SER A 70 -5.24 -20.68 6.27
C SER A 70 -5.98 -20.00 7.41
N GLY A 71 -5.30 -19.81 8.54
CA GLY A 71 -5.83 -19.03 9.67
C GLY A 71 -5.79 -17.51 9.49
N MET A 72 -5.34 -17.01 8.33
CA MET A 72 -5.30 -15.56 8.03
C MET A 72 -6.72 -14.98 7.97
N GLU A 73 -6.88 -13.73 8.40
CA GLU A 73 -8.12 -12.96 8.29
C GLU A 73 -8.12 -12.05 7.07
N THR A 74 -6.93 -11.56 6.68
CA THR A 74 -6.75 -10.71 5.50
C THR A 74 -6.69 -11.56 4.22
N PRO A 75 -7.01 -11.00 3.05
CA PRO A 75 -6.95 -11.72 1.79
C PRO A 75 -5.51 -12.11 1.43
N ASP A 76 -5.35 -13.27 0.83
CA ASP A 76 -4.12 -13.67 0.17
C ASP A 76 -4.06 -13.22 -1.30
N THR A 77 -5.21 -12.84 -1.85
CA THR A 77 -5.37 -12.35 -3.21
C THR A 77 -6.34 -11.18 -3.20
N GLN A 78 -5.90 -10.03 -3.70
CA GLN A 78 -6.72 -8.82 -3.74
C GLN A 78 -6.36 -7.94 -4.93
N MET A 79 -7.40 -7.35 -5.52
CA MET A 79 -7.29 -6.25 -6.47
C MET A 79 -8.04 -5.03 -5.91
N ALA A 80 -7.45 -3.84 -6.09
CA ALA A 80 -8.10 -2.57 -5.77
C ALA A 80 -7.89 -1.56 -6.89
N LEU A 81 -8.94 -0.77 -7.18
CA LEU A 81 -8.93 0.29 -8.17
C LEU A 81 -9.17 1.62 -7.46
N TYR A 82 -8.24 2.54 -7.65
CA TYR A 82 -8.26 3.89 -7.09
C TYR A 82 -8.43 4.90 -8.22
N ASP A 83 -9.47 5.71 -8.13
CA ASP A 83 -9.78 6.76 -9.10
C ASP A 83 -9.31 8.12 -8.57
N PHE A 84 -8.39 8.75 -9.28
CA PHE A 84 -7.89 10.09 -8.97
C PHE A 84 -8.54 11.19 -9.83
N GLY A 85 -9.38 10.79 -10.80
CA GLY A 85 -10.04 11.67 -11.76
C GLY A 85 -9.36 11.66 -13.11
N ASP A 86 -8.12 12.10 -13.19
CA ASP A 86 -7.37 12.19 -14.46
C ASP A 86 -6.63 10.88 -14.81
N TYR A 87 -6.47 10.00 -13.83
CA TYR A 87 -5.86 8.67 -13.98
C TYR A 87 -6.37 7.73 -12.90
N MET A 88 -6.04 6.46 -13.05
CA MET A 88 -6.37 5.40 -12.10
C MET A 88 -5.09 4.70 -11.64
N ILE A 89 -5.09 4.23 -10.40
CA ILE A 89 -4.07 3.29 -9.89
C ILE A 89 -4.77 1.96 -9.61
N THR A 90 -4.19 0.87 -10.07
CA THR A 90 -4.57 -0.49 -9.69
C THR A 90 -3.53 -1.06 -8.73
N TRP A 91 -4.00 -1.69 -7.67
CA TRP A 91 -3.21 -2.55 -6.82
C TRP A 91 -3.59 -3.99 -7.07
N GLU A 92 -2.60 -4.86 -7.16
CA GLU A 92 -2.81 -6.30 -7.26
C GLU A 92 -1.80 -7.04 -6.39
N HIS A 93 -2.27 -8.03 -5.65
CA HIS A 93 -1.38 -9.01 -5.03
C HIS A 93 -1.99 -10.41 -5.03
N GLY A 94 -1.11 -11.41 -5.09
CA GLY A 94 -1.45 -12.82 -4.97
C GLY A 94 -0.32 -13.58 -4.29
N MET A 95 -0.53 -14.03 -3.05
CA MET A 95 0.50 -14.73 -2.28
C MET A 95 0.84 -16.12 -2.84
N GLY A 96 -0.07 -16.70 -3.61
CA GLY A 96 0.12 -18.01 -4.28
C GLY A 96 0.92 -17.93 -5.58
N VAL A 97 1.30 -16.74 -6.05
CA VAL A 97 1.99 -16.55 -7.33
C VAL A 97 3.45 -16.19 -7.08
N THR A 98 4.37 -17.08 -7.48
CA THR A 98 5.82 -16.87 -7.30
C THR A 98 6.55 -16.53 -8.60
N ALA A 99 5.95 -16.83 -9.75
CA ALA A 99 6.55 -16.56 -11.06
C ALA A 99 6.54 -15.06 -11.43
N GLY A 100 5.83 -14.25 -10.68
CA GLY A 100 5.67 -12.83 -10.92
C GLY A 100 4.74 -12.51 -12.09
N LEU A 101 4.52 -11.22 -12.29
CA LEU A 101 3.75 -10.64 -13.39
C LEU A 101 4.69 -9.90 -14.35
N TYR A 102 4.19 -9.54 -15.51
CA TYR A 102 4.92 -8.68 -16.47
C TYR A 102 6.35 -9.15 -16.77
N GLY A 103 6.51 -10.41 -17.15
CA GLY A 103 7.81 -10.97 -17.52
C GLY A 103 8.67 -11.43 -16.34
N GLY A 104 8.05 -11.86 -15.26
CA GLY A 104 8.74 -12.47 -14.12
C GLY A 104 9.17 -11.48 -13.03
N ASN A 105 8.64 -10.27 -13.03
CA ASN A 105 8.89 -9.35 -11.91
C ASN A 105 8.08 -9.81 -10.69
N TYR A 106 8.80 -10.00 -9.58
CA TYR A 106 8.19 -10.36 -8.29
C TYR A 106 7.30 -9.23 -7.74
N CYS A 107 7.73 -8.00 -7.91
CA CYS A 107 6.98 -6.82 -7.54
C CYS A 107 7.44 -5.63 -8.40
N GLY A 108 6.63 -4.58 -8.48
CA GLY A 108 6.98 -3.37 -9.21
C GLY A 108 5.78 -2.48 -9.44
N VAL A 109 6.01 -1.39 -10.14
CA VAL A 109 5.00 -0.43 -10.57
C VAL A 109 5.10 -0.24 -12.08
N ALA A 110 3.98 -0.25 -12.78
CA ALA A 110 3.89 0.11 -14.19
C ALA A 110 3.18 1.45 -14.34
N PHE A 111 3.82 2.40 -14.99
CA PHE A 111 3.22 3.67 -15.41
C PHE A 111 2.84 3.55 -16.87
N VAL A 112 1.54 3.36 -17.11
CA VAL A 112 0.98 3.14 -18.46
C VAL A 112 0.53 4.47 -19.03
N GLY A 113 1.15 4.90 -20.10
CA GLY A 113 0.84 6.15 -20.80
C GLY A 113 0.64 5.93 -22.30
N THR A 114 0.10 6.94 -22.97
CA THR A 114 -0.22 6.90 -24.41
C THR A 114 1.00 6.84 -25.31
N GLN A 115 2.19 7.13 -24.80
CA GLN A 115 3.43 7.07 -25.58
C GLN A 115 4.29 5.86 -25.22
N GLY A 116 3.99 5.18 -24.12
CA GLY A 116 4.73 4.01 -23.64
C GLY A 116 4.42 3.65 -22.21
N THR A 117 4.93 2.48 -21.80
CA THR A 117 4.80 1.96 -20.44
C THR A 117 6.17 1.89 -19.78
N LEU A 118 6.32 2.56 -18.63
CA LEU A 118 7.49 2.46 -17.77
C LEU A 118 7.22 1.45 -16.65
N VAL A 119 7.99 0.36 -16.62
CA VAL A 119 7.96 -0.62 -15.53
C VAL A 119 9.17 -0.43 -14.63
N VAL A 120 8.92 -0.24 -13.35
CA VAL A 120 9.95 0.05 -12.33
C VAL A 120 9.85 -0.93 -11.17
N ASP A 121 10.95 -1.49 -10.76
CA ASP A 121 11.12 -2.19 -9.49
C ASP A 121 12.26 -1.57 -8.66
N ARG A 122 12.72 -2.24 -7.61
CA ARG A 122 13.77 -1.72 -6.72
C ARG A 122 15.18 -1.72 -7.33
N ASP A 123 15.39 -2.53 -8.37
CA ASP A 123 16.73 -2.79 -8.91
C ASP A 123 16.88 -2.31 -10.36
N LYS A 124 15.76 -2.14 -11.07
CA LYS A 124 15.76 -1.83 -12.50
C LYS A 124 14.47 -1.17 -12.97
N TRP A 125 14.55 -0.61 -14.16
CA TRP A 125 13.39 -0.14 -14.88
C TRP A 125 13.51 -0.44 -16.39
N ARG A 126 12.36 -0.55 -17.05
CA ARG A 126 12.23 -0.77 -18.48
C ARG A 126 11.19 0.16 -19.06
N LEU A 127 11.47 0.66 -20.25
CA LEU A 127 10.54 1.45 -21.03
C LEU A 127 10.11 0.63 -22.26
N PHE A 128 8.80 0.49 -22.42
CA PHE A 128 8.14 -0.13 -23.54
C PHE A 128 7.44 0.97 -24.33
N PRO A 129 8.04 1.46 -25.44
CA PRO A 129 7.43 2.53 -26.23
C PRO A 129 6.19 2.01 -26.97
N GLU A 130 5.15 2.85 -27.05
CA GLU A 130 4.06 2.66 -28.00
C GLU A 130 4.53 2.99 -29.41
N SER A 131 3.83 2.44 -30.41
CA SER A 131 4.14 2.68 -31.83
C SER A 131 2.90 3.10 -32.60
N GLU A 132 3.11 4.02 -33.53
CA GLU A 132 2.12 4.44 -34.52
C GLU A 132 2.73 4.32 -35.93
N ASN A 133 2.00 3.70 -36.86
CA ASN A 133 2.47 3.47 -38.22
C ASN A 133 3.85 2.76 -38.31
N GLY A 134 4.15 1.88 -37.36
CA GLY A 134 5.42 1.14 -37.28
C GLY A 134 6.62 1.95 -36.76
N GLN A 135 6.39 3.15 -36.26
CA GLN A 135 7.42 3.99 -35.62
C GLN A 135 7.13 4.15 -34.13
N TYR A 136 8.16 4.06 -33.31
CA TYR A 136 8.02 4.33 -31.87
C TYR A 136 7.72 5.80 -31.60
N LEU A 137 6.75 6.06 -30.70
CA LEU A 137 6.38 7.42 -30.29
C LEU A 137 7.43 8.06 -29.37
N ILE A 138 8.23 7.24 -28.69
CA ILE A 138 9.38 7.66 -27.90
C ILE A 138 10.55 6.71 -28.18
N PRO A 139 11.81 7.13 -28.00
CA PRO A 139 12.95 6.25 -28.22
C PRO A 139 12.89 5.00 -27.36
N ALA A 140 13.17 3.84 -27.95
CA ALA A 140 13.38 2.61 -27.19
C ALA A 140 14.63 2.76 -26.31
N MET A 141 14.53 2.30 -25.08
CA MET A 141 15.65 2.30 -24.13
C MET A 141 15.92 0.88 -23.63
N PRO A 142 17.19 0.48 -23.54
CA PRO A 142 17.53 -0.79 -22.91
C PRO A 142 17.16 -0.77 -21.43
N GLU A 143 17.00 -1.96 -20.83
CA GLU A 143 16.81 -2.08 -19.38
C GLU A 143 17.91 -1.31 -18.65
N GLN A 144 17.51 -0.44 -17.74
CA GLN A 144 18.39 0.30 -16.88
C GLN A 144 18.43 -0.39 -15.51
N ARG A 145 19.63 -0.58 -15.01
CA ARG A 145 19.88 -1.04 -13.65
C ARG A 145 20.49 0.12 -12.87
N GLY A 146 19.97 0.34 -11.70
CA GLY A 146 20.46 1.46 -10.89
C GLY A 146 20.11 1.32 -9.45
N GLY A 147 20.69 2.25 -8.73
CA GLY A 147 20.25 2.73 -7.45
C GLY A 147 20.69 1.92 -6.29
N GLY A 148 20.76 0.82 -6.16
CA GLY A 148 21.13 0.12 -4.94
C GLY A 148 20.27 0.49 -3.74
N LYS A 149 20.32 -0.34 -2.71
CA LYS A 149 19.59 -0.17 -1.44
C LYS A 149 20.31 0.87 -0.58
N ASP A 150 20.03 2.13 -0.79
CA ASP A 150 20.77 3.20 -0.10
C ASP A 150 20.12 3.60 1.23
N LEU A 151 19.93 2.60 2.10
CA LEU A 151 19.48 2.80 3.47
C LEU A 151 20.37 3.80 4.22
N ALA A 152 21.67 3.81 3.93
CA ALA A 152 22.60 4.72 4.58
C ALA A 152 22.31 6.18 4.25
N LEU A 153 22.01 6.51 3.01
CA LEU A 153 21.60 7.88 2.62
C LEU A 153 20.28 8.28 3.27
N HIS A 154 19.32 7.39 3.32
CA HIS A 154 18.03 7.64 3.97
C HIS A 154 18.20 7.93 5.48
N VAL A 155 18.98 7.11 6.20
CA VAL A 155 19.28 7.33 7.62
C VAL A 155 20.07 8.63 7.81
N LYS A 156 21.06 8.91 6.97
CA LYS A 156 21.82 10.15 7.00
C LYS A 156 20.94 11.39 6.82
N ASN A 157 19.97 11.33 5.88
CA ASN A 157 18.99 12.39 5.71
C ASN A 157 18.18 12.61 6.97
N PHE A 158 17.61 11.55 7.55
CA PHE A 158 16.83 11.63 8.78
C PHE A 158 17.62 12.24 9.94
N VAL A 159 18.84 11.77 10.20
CA VAL A 159 19.71 12.30 11.26
C VAL A 159 20.09 13.77 11.02
N SER A 160 20.33 14.15 9.76
CA SER A 160 20.58 15.56 9.41
C SER A 160 19.36 16.44 9.68
N CYS A 161 18.15 15.94 9.36
CA CYS A 161 16.91 16.66 9.62
C CYS A 161 16.59 16.82 11.12
N ILE A 162 16.97 15.85 11.96
CA ILE A 162 16.88 16.00 13.42
C ILE A 162 17.69 17.23 13.90
N LYS A 163 18.91 17.41 13.34
CA LYS A 163 19.79 18.53 13.72
C LYS A 163 19.34 19.85 13.13
N SER A 164 19.01 19.89 11.86
CA SER A 164 18.68 21.11 11.12
C SER A 164 17.22 21.55 11.27
N ARG A 165 16.34 20.65 11.72
CA ARG A 165 14.87 20.81 11.71
C ARG A 165 14.27 20.98 10.32
N ASN A 166 15.01 20.68 9.28
CA ASN A 166 14.48 20.61 7.92
C ASN A 166 13.56 19.41 7.76
N LYS A 167 12.65 19.49 6.79
CA LYS A 167 11.75 18.39 6.42
C LYS A 167 12.54 17.24 5.81
N PRO A 168 12.40 16.00 6.27
CA PRO A 168 13.06 14.85 5.67
C PRO A 168 12.47 14.52 4.29
N VAL A 169 13.23 13.81 3.46
CA VAL A 169 12.78 13.38 2.13
C VAL A 169 11.50 12.56 2.21
N CYS A 170 11.42 11.64 3.18
CA CYS A 170 10.18 10.94 3.51
C CYS A 170 9.62 11.50 4.82
N ASP A 171 8.80 12.52 4.72
CA ASP A 171 8.15 13.14 5.87
C ASP A 171 6.87 12.40 6.29
N VAL A 172 6.37 12.75 7.48
CA VAL A 172 5.20 12.09 8.06
C VAL A 172 3.93 12.24 7.19
N GLU A 173 3.77 13.35 6.46
CA GLU A 173 2.60 13.54 5.59
C GLU A 173 2.67 12.66 4.36
N THR A 174 3.86 12.46 3.79
CA THR A 174 4.09 11.49 2.72
C THR A 174 3.76 10.08 3.21
N ALA A 175 4.29 9.67 4.35
CA ALA A 175 4.02 8.36 4.94
C ALA A 175 2.53 8.17 5.29
N ARG A 176 1.87 9.21 5.86
CA ARG A 176 0.43 9.20 6.14
C ARG A 176 -0.39 8.99 4.88
N ARG A 177 -0.08 9.71 3.80
CA ARG A 177 -0.80 9.60 2.51
C ARG A 177 -0.77 8.17 1.98
N VAL A 178 0.41 7.58 1.94
CA VAL A 178 0.59 6.20 1.48
C VAL A 178 -0.18 5.20 2.36
N ALA A 179 -0.11 5.34 3.67
CA ALA A 179 -0.85 4.50 4.60
C ALA A 179 -2.37 4.65 4.40
N VAL A 180 -2.87 5.88 4.25
CA VAL A 180 -4.30 6.13 3.98
C VAL A 180 -4.73 5.41 2.70
N VAL A 181 -4.03 5.59 1.57
CA VAL A 181 -4.39 4.92 0.31
C VAL A 181 -4.43 3.40 0.48
N SER A 182 -3.46 2.81 1.16
CA SER A 182 -3.45 1.37 1.45
C SER A 182 -4.66 0.94 2.28
N HIS A 183 -5.01 1.68 3.32
CA HIS A 183 -6.19 1.39 4.15
C HIS A 183 -7.51 1.56 3.39
N LEU A 184 -7.63 2.57 2.50
CA LEU A 184 -8.82 2.76 1.68
C LEU A 184 -9.12 1.51 0.82
N GLY A 185 -8.10 0.86 0.26
CA GLY A 185 -8.26 -0.40 -0.46
C GLY A 185 -8.80 -1.54 0.39
N ASN A 186 -8.31 -1.67 1.63
CA ASN A 186 -8.81 -2.66 2.58
C ASN A 186 -10.25 -2.36 3.03
N ILE A 187 -10.58 -1.09 3.26
CA ILE A 187 -11.95 -0.69 3.65
C ILE A 187 -12.93 -0.96 2.50
N ALA A 188 -12.57 -0.62 1.26
CA ALA A 188 -13.38 -0.92 0.09
C ALA A 188 -13.62 -2.43 -0.08
N LEU A 189 -12.59 -3.27 0.16
CA LEU A 189 -12.75 -4.72 0.16
C LEU A 189 -13.72 -5.20 1.24
N ARG A 190 -13.54 -4.74 2.47
CA ARG A 190 -14.33 -5.18 3.64
C ARG A 190 -15.79 -4.74 3.57
N THR A 191 -16.05 -3.59 2.95
CA THR A 191 -17.43 -3.09 2.72
C THR A 191 -18.07 -3.70 1.49
N GLY A 192 -17.29 -4.32 0.60
CA GLY A 192 -17.77 -4.97 -0.64
C GLY A 192 -18.38 -4.01 -1.66
N ARG A 193 -18.04 -2.73 -1.60
CA ARG A 193 -18.62 -1.69 -2.49
C ARG A 193 -17.59 -0.62 -2.84
N LYS A 194 -17.90 0.15 -3.88
CA LYS A 194 -17.20 1.39 -4.21
C LYS A 194 -17.46 2.41 -3.09
N VAL A 195 -16.39 2.99 -2.57
CA VAL A 195 -16.42 4.01 -1.52
C VAL A 195 -15.87 5.33 -2.04
N THR A 196 -16.42 6.45 -1.56
CA THR A 196 -15.96 7.81 -1.90
C THR A 196 -15.30 8.44 -0.70
N TRP A 197 -14.04 8.84 -0.87
CA TRP A 197 -13.25 9.45 0.20
C TRP A 197 -13.34 10.97 0.17
N ASP A 198 -13.57 11.57 1.32
CA ASP A 198 -13.43 13.01 1.54
C ASP A 198 -12.17 13.29 2.34
N ALA A 199 -11.16 13.81 1.65
CA ALA A 199 -9.86 14.13 2.25
C ALA A 199 -9.97 15.26 3.27
N SER A 200 -10.91 16.17 3.11
CA SER A 200 -11.09 17.34 4.00
C SER A 200 -11.60 16.96 5.38
N SER A 201 -12.51 16.01 5.44
CA SER A 201 -13.08 15.49 6.69
C SER A 201 -12.40 14.21 7.18
N SER A 202 -11.47 13.64 6.39
CA SER A 202 -10.87 12.33 6.64
C SER A 202 -11.92 11.25 6.94
N SER A 203 -12.96 11.21 6.12
CA SER A 203 -14.10 10.28 6.24
C SER A 203 -14.62 9.84 4.88
N PHE A 204 -15.53 8.88 4.88
CA PHE A 204 -16.22 8.46 3.65
C PHE A 204 -17.55 9.19 3.50
N LEU A 205 -17.81 9.70 2.28
CA LEU A 205 -19.06 10.40 1.97
C LEU A 205 -20.25 9.45 2.09
N ASN A 206 -21.22 9.82 2.95
CA ASN A 206 -22.46 9.08 3.17
C ASN A 206 -22.27 7.59 3.54
N ASP A 207 -21.13 7.22 4.11
CA ASP A 207 -20.81 5.85 4.49
C ASP A 207 -20.27 5.77 5.91
N LYS A 208 -21.18 5.60 6.86
CA LYS A 208 -20.85 5.51 8.30
C LYS A 208 -20.08 4.23 8.64
N GLU A 209 -20.37 3.11 7.96
CA GLU A 209 -19.69 1.83 8.17
C GLU A 209 -18.23 1.94 7.74
N ALA A 210 -17.98 2.42 6.52
CA ALA A 210 -16.60 2.64 6.04
C ALA A 210 -15.86 3.65 6.93
N THR A 211 -16.53 4.74 7.34
CA THR A 211 -15.92 5.75 8.22
C THR A 211 -15.58 5.17 9.60
N ALA A 212 -16.39 4.29 10.16
CA ALA A 212 -16.08 3.63 11.43
C ALA A 212 -14.80 2.77 11.35
N MET A 213 -14.47 2.23 10.18
CA MET A 213 -13.24 1.45 9.96
C MET A 213 -11.96 2.28 9.90
N THR A 214 -12.05 3.61 9.83
CA THR A 214 -10.87 4.50 9.82
C THR A 214 -10.19 4.62 11.18
N ARG A 215 -10.86 4.19 12.24
CA ARG A 215 -10.34 4.28 13.62
C ARG A 215 -10.49 2.94 14.33
N PRO A 216 -9.39 2.36 14.86
CA PRO A 216 -9.49 1.16 15.67
C PRO A 216 -10.13 1.50 17.03
N GLN A 217 -10.86 0.52 17.57
CA GLN A 217 -11.33 0.59 18.96
C GLN A 217 -10.22 0.10 19.89
N TYR A 218 -9.76 0.99 20.79
CA TYR A 218 -8.75 0.64 21.77
C TYR A 218 -9.41 0.01 23.01
N ARG A 219 -8.81 -1.03 23.54
CA ARG A 219 -9.19 -1.62 24.83
C ARG A 219 -8.56 -0.84 25.98
N ASP A 220 -9.22 -0.87 27.15
CA ASP A 220 -8.62 -0.33 28.36
C ASP A 220 -7.32 -1.08 28.76
N PRO A 221 -6.33 -0.37 29.36
CA PRO A 221 -6.33 1.07 29.72
C PRO A 221 -5.88 2.00 28.56
N TRP A 222 -5.69 1.47 27.36
CA TRP A 222 -5.21 2.20 26.20
C TRP A 222 -6.24 3.21 25.70
N LYS A 223 -5.80 4.41 25.37
CA LYS A 223 -6.66 5.46 24.81
C LYS A 223 -6.11 5.91 23.46
N PHE A 224 -6.99 6.11 22.50
CA PHE A 224 -6.60 6.71 21.23
C PHE A 224 -6.03 8.11 21.48
N PRO A 225 -4.86 8.46 20.91
CA PRO A 225 -4.29 9.80 21.09
C PRO A 225 -5.27 10.88 20.66
N LYS A 226 -5.38 11.94 21.47
CA LYS A 226 -6.05 13.17 21.05
C LYS A 226 -5.06 13.95 20.21
N VAL A 227 -5.38 14.16 18.95
CA VAL A 227 -4.61 14.97 18.00
C VAL A 227 -5.30 16.31 17.84
#